data_5711bd77b2ac2bd673f91051560707f2
#
_entry.id   5711bd77b2ac2bd673f91051560707f2
#
_cell.length_a   1.000
_cell.length_b   1.000
_cell.length_c   1.000
_cell.angle_alpha   90.00
_cell.angle_beta   90.00
_cell.angle_gamma   90.00
#
_symmetry.space_group_name_H-M   'P 1'
#
loop_
_entity.id
_entity.type
_entity.pdbx_description
1 polymer ?
#
loop_
_entity_poly.entity_id
_entity_poly.type
_entity_poly.pdbx_seq_one_letter_code
_entity_poly.pdbx_strand_id
1 'polypeptide(L)'
;YNVVVRLDQRDRSRENVVGTCAQCHEGSHRRFAGYLTHATHHDPVKYPWLFYTFWAMTLLLVGTLTVALLHTALWLFRLWRTRDEWKAHRAAIEAAPGEKLYRRFNRYERLQHLLMLVSFFTLAITGMALKFSYMGWAQGISNLLGGFQRMGTLHRFSAVILFGVFVAHLVYVFRRKQDTGSTWKEMLRGPNSILFTKTDAVQFWQSIKWFLGKGPRPQYGRWTYWEKFDYLAVFWGVFVIGMTGLILWFPVFFTKFIPGWFVNVATIIHSDEALLAVGFIFTIHFFNTHFRPDKFPMDPVIFTGRVPLKELEYDKPGEYEAMKASGELDERMVEPVTKGAETGFKIFGFTMLTIGLLLIAAIVYSMLFTYR
;
A
#
# COMPACT_ATOMS: atom_id res chain seq x y z
N TYR A 1 4.47 38.35 9.67
CA TYR A 1 5.86 38.84 9.74
C TYR A 1 6.69 37.89 8.88
N ASN A 2 6.98 38.33 7.62
CA ASN A 2 7.94 37.65 6.78
C ASN A 2 9.35 38.02 7.28
N VAL A 3 9.82 37.30 8.26
CA VAL A 3 11.24 37.22 8.58
C VAL A 3 11.94 36.24 7.61
N VAL A 4 11.27 35.84 6.53
CA VAL A 4 11.96 35.42 5.30
C VAL A 4 12.47 36.70 4.68
N VAL A 5 13.40 37.16 5.36
CA VAL A 5 14.35 38.13 4.99
C VAL A 5 14.66 37.94 3.52
N ARG A 6 14.35 38.96 2.75
CA ARG A 6 14.90 39.13 1.42
C ARG A 6 16.34 38.68 1.44
N LEU A 7 16.75 37.93 0.47
CA LEU A 7 18.11 37.38 0.33
C LEU A 7 19.19 38.44 0.40
N ASP A 8 18.82 39.71 0.23
CA ASP A 8 19.62 40.92 0.29
C ASP A 8 19.70 41.58 1.67
N GLN A 9 18.85 41.16 2.63
CA GLN A 9 18.98 41.57 4.03
C GLN A 9 19.89 40.63 4.80
N ARG A 10 21.13 40.74 4.49
CA ARG A 10 22.39 40.45 5.18
C ARG A 10 22.38 39.39 6.30
N ASP A 11 23.47 38.67 6.24
CA ASP A 11 23.98 37.61 7.08
C ASP A 11 23.52 37.58 8.55
N ARG A 12 23.40 38.73 9.22
CA ARG A 12 23.01 38.82 10.63
C ARG A 12 21.58 38.29 10.92
N SER A 13 20.63 38.54 10.06
CA SER A 13 19.27 38.06 10.30
C SER A 13 19.14 36.56 10.07
N ARG A 14 19.94 35.99 9.15
CA ARG A 14 20.03 34.53 8.95
C ARG A 14 20.70 33.86 10.13
N GLU A 15 21.73 34.42 10.72
CA GLU A 15 22.37 33.92 11.93
C GLU A 15 21.38 33.92 13.10
N ASN A 16 20.55 34.94 13.27
CA ASN A 16 19.52 34.98 14.29
C ASN A 16 18.45 33.89 14.08
N VAL A 17 18.04 33.64 12.83
CA VAL A 17 17.12 32.53 12.49
C VAL A 17 17.76 31.18 12.78
N VAL A 18 19.03 30.97 12.43
CA VAL A 18 19.78 29.75 12.79
C VAL A 18 19.83 29.55 14.30
N GLY A 19 20.15 30.62 15.05
CA GLY A 19 20.19 30.59 16.52
C GLY A 19 18.82 30.25 17.14
N THR A 20 17.74 30.78 16.59
CA THR A 20 16.37 30.45 17.02
C THR A 20 16.03 28.99 16.71
N CYS A 21 16.33 28.48 15.52
CA CYS A 21 16.11 27.08 15.16
C CYS A 21 16.94 26.14 16.03
N ALA A 22 18.16 26.53 16.40
CA ALA A 22 19.08 25.72 17.20
C ALA A 22 18.59 25.45 18.64
N GLN A 23 17.67 26.26 19.15
CA GLN A 23 17.07 26.04 20.49
C GLN A 23 16.28 24.73 20.57
N CYS A 24 15.71 24.26 19.42
CA CYS A 24 14.95 23.03 19.35
C CYS A 24 15.59 21.99 18.40
N HIS A 25 16.38 22.44 17.43
CA HIS A 25 17.02 21.61 16.41
C HIS A 25 18.54 21.72 16.53
N GLU A 26 19.12 20.89 17.39
CA GLU A 26 20.56 20.85 17.60
C GLU A 26 21.31 20.66 16.25
N GLY A 27 22.37 21.43 16.03
CA GLY A 27 23.15 21.44 14.80
C GLY A 27 22.49 22.16 13.62
N SER A 28 21.45 22.98 13.86
CA SER A 28 20.86 23.86 12.84
C SER A 28 21.90 24.70 12.13
N HIS A 29 21.70 24.89 10.82
CA HIS A 29 22.59 25.64 9.95
C HIS A 29 21.80 26.44 8.90
N ARG A 30 22.47 27.31 8.13
CA ARG A 30 21.84 28.26 7.18
C ARG A 30 20.92 27.62 6.16
N ARG A 31 21.22 26.41 5.67
CA ARG A 31 20.34 25.69 4.72
C ARG A 31 19.07 25.16 5.40
N PHE A 32 19.18 24.66 6.63
CA PHE A 32 18.02 24.25 7.41
C PHE A 32 17.11 25.45 7.71
N ALA A 33 17.66 26.61 8.05
CA ALA A 33 16.92 27.85 8.24
C ALA A 33 16.21 28.38 6.96
N GLY A 34 16.44 27.74 5.81
CA GLY A 34 15.69 27.93 4.57
C GLY A 34 14.36 27.17 4.51
N TYR A 35 13.96 26.45 5.57
CA TYR A 35 12.61 25.90 5.72
C TYR A 35 11.57 27.04 5.74
N LEU A 36 10.47 26.84 5.05
CA LEU A 36 9.45 27.87 4.84
C LEU A 36 8.31 27.68 5.84
N THR A 37 8.34 28.41 6.97
CA THR A 37 7.37 28.26 8.08
C THR A 37 5.93 28.66 7.73
N HIS A 38 5.75 29.60 6.78
CA HIS A 38 4.44 30.11 6.35
C HIS A 38 4.21 29.93 4.85
N ALA A 39 4.82 28.91 4.24
CA ALA A 39 4.61 28.61 2.82
C ALA A 39 3.23 28.03 2.58
N THR A 40 2.64 28.41 1.46
CA THR A 40 1.40 27.82 0.94
C THR A 40 1.66 27.13 -0.40
N HIS A 41 0.89 26.12 -0.70
CA HIS A 41 0.87 25.46 -2.01
C HIS A 41 -0.12 26.11 -3.00
N HIS A 42 -0.75 27.24 -2.63
CA HIS A 42 -1.72 27.95 -3.47
C HIS A 42 -1.11 29.05 -4.34
N ASP A 43 0.14 29.45 -4.10
CA ASP A 43 0.81 30.53 -4.81
C ASP A 43 1.89 29.98 -5.77
N PRO A 44 1.60 29.89 -7.09
CA PRO A 44 2.55 29.36 -8.06
C PRO A 44 3.74 30.29 -8.34
N VAL A 45 3.60 31.58 -8.05
CA VAL A 45 4.66 32.56 -8.30
C VAL A 45 5.67 32.57 -7.17
N LYS A 46 5.19 32.62 -5.93
CA LYS A 46 6.05 32.70 -4.75
C LYS A 46 6.62 31.35 -4.32
N TYR A 47 5.83 30.28 -4.47
CA TYR A 47 6.19 28.93 -4.05
C TYR A 47 5.96 27.88 -5.15
N PRO A 48 6.59 27.99 -6.33
CA PRO A 48 6.28 27.16 -7.49
C PRO A 48 6.46 25.66 -7.21
N TRP A 49 7.52 25.27 -6.50
CA TRP A 49 7.77 23.87 -6.19
C TRP A 49 6.70 23.24 -5.30
N LEU A 50 6.19 23.99 -4.31
CA LEU A 50 5.11 23.50 -3.47
C LEU A 50 3.80 23.38 -4.26
N PHE A 51 3.50 24.39 -5.09
CA PHE A 51 2.32 24.39 -5.95
C PHE A 51 2.31 23.20 -6.91
N TYR A 52 3.37 23.04 -7.70
CA TYR A 52 3.42 21.93 -8.67
C TYR A 52 3.47 20.57 -8.01
N THR A 53 4.17 20.41 -6.88
CA THR A 53 4.17 19.16 -6.13
C THR A 53 2.77 18.80 -5.63
N PHE A 54 2.07 19.76 -5.03
CA PHE A 54 0.70 19.54 -4.53
C PHE A 54 -0.24 19.09 -5.65
N TRP A 55 -0.23 19.79 -6.79
CA TRP A 55 -1.10 19.43 -7.91
C TRP A 55 -0.70 18.09 -8.54
N ALA A 56 0.59 17.80 -8.63
CA ALA A 56 1.06 16.50 -9.11
C ALA A 56 0.58 15.36 -8.19
N MET A 57 0.69 15.52 -6.86
CA MET A 57 0.19 14.53 -5.89
C MET A 57 -1.32 14.42 -5.91
N THR A 58 -2.04 15.54 -6.03
CA THR A 58 -3.51 15.54 -6.18
C THR A 58 -3.95 14.79 -7.44
N LEU A 59 -3.31 15.05 -8.58
CA LEU A 59 -3.60 14.34 -9.83
C LEU A 59 -3.28 12.85 -9.74
N LEU A 60 -2.18 12.49 -9.09
CA LEU A 60 -1.82 11.10 -8.84
C LEU A 60 -2.87 10.40 -7.97
N LEU A 61 -3.28 11.02 -6.86
CA LEU A 61 -4.31 10.50 -5.94
C LEU A 61 -5.64 10.32 -6.67
N VAL A 62 -6.17 11.38 -7.25
CA VAL A 62 -7.49 11.37 -7.92
C VAL A 62 -7.47 10.47 -9.14
N GLY A 63 -6.43 10.54 -9.96
CA GLY A 63 -6.27 9.72 -11.17
C GLY A 63 -6.21 8.23 -10.83
N THR A 64 -5.36 7.84 -9.89
CA THR A 64 -5.21 6.43 -9.50
C THR A 64 -6.51 5.88 -8.92
N LEU A 65 -7.14 6.58 -7.96
CA LEU A 65 -8.38 6.11 -7.36
C LEU A 65 -9.53 6.10 -8.36
N THR A 66 -9.63 7.07 -9.27
CA THR A 66 -10.68 7.09 -10.30
C THR A 66 -10.56 5.89 -11.24
N VAL A 67 -9.36 5.63 -11.77
CA VAL A 67 -9.13 4.48 -12.67
C VAL A 67 -9.42 3.16 -11.95
N ALA A 68 -8.94 3.01 -10.70
CA ALA A 68 -9.16 1.81 -9.91
C ALA A 68 -10.63 1.60 -9.54
N LEU A 69 -11.35 2.65 -9.17
CA LEU A 69 -12.79 2.59 -8.87
C LEU A 69 -13.62 2.26 -10.11
N LEU A 70 -13.30 2.83 -11.28
CA LEU A 70 -13.95 2.48 -12.54
C LEU A 70 -13.73 1.02 -12.91
N HIS A 71 -12.50 0.53 -12.77
CA HIS A 71 -12.17 -0.90 -12.97
C HIS A 71 -12.98 -1.79 -12.01
N THR A 72 -13.03 -1.44 -10.72
CA THR A 72 -13.80 -2.13 -9.68
C THR A 72 -15.30 -2.15 -10.01
N ALA A 73 -15.85 -1.01 -10.43
CA ALA A 73 -17.26 -0.90 -10.79
C ALA A 73 -17.63 -1.77 -12.00
N LEU A 74 -16.78 -1.81 -13.04
CA LEU A 74 -16.96 -2.69 -14.19
C LEU A 74 -16.90 -4.17 -13.79
N TRP A 75 -16.00 -4.53 -12.89
CA TRP A 75 -15.90 -5.90 -12.38
C TRP A 75 -17.12 -6.29 -11.54
N LEU A 76 -17.56 -5.43 -10.62
CA LEU A 76 -18.80 -5.64 -9.85
C LEU A 76 -20.02 -5.80 -10.75
N PHE A 77 -20.14 -4.97 -11.80
CA PHE A 77 -21.21 -5.08 -12.77
C PHE A 77 -21.19 -6.45 -13.46
N ARG A 78 -20.01 -6.95 -13.86
CA ARG A 78 -19.88 -8.30 -14.45
C ARG A 78 -20.28 -9.38 -13.46
N LEU A 79 -19.76 -9.35 -12.23
CA LEU A 79 -20.09 -10.34 -11.20
C LEU A 79 -21.57 -10.34 -10.84
N TRP A 80 -22.22 -9.18 -10.85
CA TRP A 80 -23.66 -9.09 -10.67
C TRP A 80 -24.43 -9.81 -11.80
N ARG A 81 -24.00 -9.63 -13.04
CA ARG A 81 -24.60 -10.29 -14.21
C ARG A 81 -24.37 -11.80 -14.27
N THR A 82 -23.27 -12.28 -13.72
CA THR A 82 -22.88 -13.70 -13.71
C THR A 82 -23.02 -14.33 -12.32
N ARG A 83 -23.91 -13.79 -11.50
CA ARG A 83 -24.04 -14.19 -10.09
C ARG A 83 -24.34 -15.68 -9.91
N ASP A 84 -25.10 -16.28 -10.81
CA ASP A 84 -25.50 -17.68 -10.68
C ASP A 84 -24.32 -18.62 -11.03
N GLU A 85 -23.44 -18.22 -11.96
CA GLU A 85 -22.23 -18.97 -12.32
C GLU A 85 -21.25 -19.06 -11.13
N TRP A 86 -20.87 -17.91 -10.55
CA TRP A 86 -19.91 -17.94 -9.44
C TRP A 86 -20.50 -18.50 -8.14
N LYS A 87 -21.81 -18.37 -7.90
CA LYS A 87 -22.50 -19.01 -6.77
C LYS A 87 -22.50 -20.53 -6.90
N ALA A 88 -22.80 -21.07 -8.09
CA ALA A 88 -22.74 -22.50 -8.36
C ALA A 88 -21.30 -23.03 -8.17
N HIS A 89 -20.30 -22.29 -8.66
CA HIS A 89 -18.89 -22.64 -8.45
C HIS A 89 -18.51 -22.66 -6.96
N ARG A 90 -18.90 -21.64 -6.21
CA ARG A 90 -18.66 -21.58 -4.76
C ARG A 90 -19.34 -22.73 -4.00
N ALA A 91 -20.58 -23.04 -4.32
CA ALA A 91 -21.28 -24.18 -3.75
C ALA A 91 -20.56 -25.51 -4.04
N ALA A 92 -19.98 -25.67 -5.22
CA ALA A 92 -19.19 -26.84 -5.57
C ALA A 92 -17.87 -26.97 -4.79
N ILE A 93 -17.27 -25.85 -4.38
CA ILE A 93 -16.09 -25.82 -3.48
C ILE A 93 -16.53 -26.21 -2.06
N GLU A 94 -17.59 -25.62 -1.56
CA GLU A 94 -18.12 -25.86 -0.20
C GLU A 94 -18.63 -27.29 -0.01
N ALA A 95 -19.10 -27.94 -1.07
CA ALA A 95 -19.59 -29.32 -1.04
C ALA A 95 -18.50 -30.42 -0.98
N ALA A 96 -17.21 -30.02 -1.05
CA ALA A 96 -16.06 -30.93 -1.00
C ALA A 96 -15.19 -30.68 0.27
N PRO A 97 -15.75 -30.89 1.49
CA PRO A 97 -15.00 -30.65 2.71
C PRO A 97 -13.93 -31.75 2.90
N GLY A 98 -12.74 -31.34 3.30
CA GLY A 98 -11.64 -32.26 3.63
C GLY A 98 -10.74 -32.64 2.44
N GLU A 99 -10.97 -32.10 1.24
CA GLU A 99 -10.00 -32.25 0.15
C GLU A 99 -8.68 -31.55 0.50
N LYS A 100 -7.57 -32.12 0.00
CA LYS A 100 -6.26 -31.47 0.07
C LYS A 100 -6.31 -30.13 -0.64
N LEU A 101 -5.57 -29.16 -0.09
CA LEU A 101 -5.51 -27.79 -0.57
C LEU A 101 -4.19 -27.53 -1.28
N TYR A 102 -4.20 -26.70 -2.30
CA TYR A 102 -2.98 -26.24 -2.96
C TYR A 102 -2.27 -25.20 -2.10
N ARG A 103 -0.96 -25.41 -1.82
CA ARG A 103 -0.11 -24.44 -1.09
C ARG A 103 0.34 -23.34 -2.02
N ARG A 104 -0.31 -22.18 -1.92
CA ARG A 104 0.00 -20.98 -2.69
C ARG A 104 1.14 -20.16 -2.09
N PHE A 105 1.13 -19.98 -0.77
CA PHE A 105 2.13 -19.20 -0.03
C PHE A 105 2.82 -20.04 1.03
N ASN A 106 4.14 -19.90 1.14
CA ASN A 106 4.93 -20.51 2.19
C ASN A 106 4.82 -19.72 3.53
N ARG A 107 5.39 -20.28 4.61
CA ARG A 107 5.35 -19.65 5.94
C ARG A 107 6.06 -18.30 5.98
N TYR A 108 7.16 -18.16 5.26
CA TYR A 108 7.95 -16.94 5.24
C TYR A 108 7.23 -15.81 4.50
N GLU A 109 6.64 -16.10 3.35
CA GLU A 109 5.84 -15.14 2.58
C GLU A 109 4.65 -14.61 3.41
N ARG A 110 3.96 -15.49 4.14
CA ARG A 110 2.86 -15.12 5.04
C ARG A 110 3.33 -14.26 6.22
N LEU A 111 4.47 -14.61 6.83
CA LEU A 111 5.05 -13.82 7.93
C LEU A 111 5.44 -12.41 7.45
N GLN A 112 6.07 -12.30 6.27
CA GLN A 112 6.39 -11.01 5.68
C GLN A 112 5.13 -10.16 5.48
N HIS A 113 4.07 -10.74 4.91
CA HIS A 113 2.81 -10.04 4.73
C HIS A 113 2.17 -9.64 6.06
N LEU A 114 2.20 -10.50 7.08
CA LEU A 114 1.68 -10.18 8.41
C LEU A 114 2.43 -8.99 9.05
N LEU A 115 3.75 -8.99 8.99
CA LEU A 115 4.57 -7.89 9.53
C LEU A 115 4.36 -6.60 8.74
N MET A 116 4.25 -6.69 7.41
CA MET A 116 3.89 -5.56 6.55
C MET A 116 2.50 -5.02 6.91
N LEU A 117 1.50 -5.89 7.07
CA LEU A 117 0.14 -5.53 7.45
C LEU A 117 0.12 -4.78 8.78
N VAL A 118 0.70 -5.34 9.84
CA VAL A 118 0.71 -4.73 11.18
C VAL A 118 1.43 -3.38 11.18
N SER A 119 2.62 -3.32 10.55
CA SER A 119 3.37 -2.06 10.46
C SER A 119 2.64 -1.02 9.62
N PHE A 120 2.06 -1.39 8.47
CA PHE A 120 1.29 -0.49 7.62
C PHE A 120 0.05 0.06 8.33
N PHE A 121 -0.73 -0.79 9.02
CA PHE A 121 -1.90 -0.32 9.79
C PHE A 121 -1.50 0.67 10.87
N THR A 122 -0.43 0.37 11.61
CA THR A 122 0.07 1.29 12.65
C THR A 122 0.52 2.62 12.05
N LEU A 123 1.23 2.58 10.90
CA LEU A 123 1.64 3.79 10.17
C LEU A 123 0.44 4.56 9.62
N ALA A 124 -0.57 3.88 9.08
CA ALA A 124 -1.79 4.48 8.57
C ALA A 124 -2.59 5.19 9.68
N ILE A 125 -2.85 4.50 10.79
CA ILE A 125 -3.59 5.06 11.93
C ILE A 125 -2.86 6.28 12.50
N THR A 126 -1.58 6.13 12.82
CA THR A 126 -0.78 7.21 13.41
C THR A 126 -0.54 8.35 12.43
N GLY A 127 -0.23 8.05 11.16
CA GLY A 127 0.02 9.04 10.12
C GLY A 127 -1.23 9.84 9.76
N MET A 128 -2.39 9.19 9.61
CA MET A 128 -3.64 9.89 9.34
C MET A 128 -4.12 10.70 10.54
N ALA A 129 -3.92 10.22 11.77
CA ALA A 129 -4.18 11.01 12.97
C ALA A 129 -3.26 12.25 13.07
N LEU A 130 -2.01 12.16 12.62
CA LEU A 130 -1.11 13.34 12.52
C LEU A 130 -1.58 14.30 11.41
N LYS A 131 -1.95 13.80 10.23
CA LYS A 131 -2.44 14.62 9.10
C LYS A 131 -3.72 15.36 9.45
N PHE A 132 -4.66 14.71 10.12
CA PHE A 132 -5.97 15.24 10.52
C PHE A 132 -6.03 15.60 12.01
N SER A 133 -4.92 16.07 12.60
CA SER A 133 -4.76 16.31 14.05
C SER A 133 -5.77 17.29 14.66
N TYR A 134 -6.43 18.12 13.83
CA TYR A 134 -7.50 19.03 14.23
C TYR A 134 -8.86 18.33 14.41
N MET A 135 -9.01 17.05 13.99
CA MET A 135 -10.24 16.28 14.09
C MET A 135 -10.35 15.58 15.45
N GLY A 136 -11.57 15.52 15.99
CA GLY A 136 -11.85 14.88 17.28
C GLY A 136 -11.44 13.39 17.33
N TRP A 137 -11.67 12.64 16.22
CA TRP A 137 -11.26 11.24 16.15
C TRP A 137 -9.73 11.07 16.22
N ALA A 138 -8.99 11.97 15.56
CA ALA A 138 -7.52 11.94 15.58
C ALA A 138 -6.97 12.32 16.97
N GLN A 139 -7.58 13.30 17.63
CA GLN A 139 -7.26 13.66 19.01
C GLN A 139 -7.58 12.51 19.98
N GLY A 140 -8.72 11.81 19.78
CA GLY A 140 -9.08 10.61 20.54
C GLY A 140 -8.03 9.50 20.42
N ILE A 141 -7.56 9.19 19.20
CA ILE A 141 -6.48 8.23 18.97
C ILE A 141 -5.18 8.70 19.63
N SER A 142 -4.84 9.99 19.47
CA SER A 142 -3.64 10.56 20.10
C SER A 142 -3.68 10.43 21.60
N ASN A 143 -4.80 10.76 22.25
CA ASN A 143 -4.97 10.64 23.70
C ASN A 143 -4.86 9.19 24.17
N LEU A 144 -5.47 8.25 23.43
CA LEU A 144 -5.38 6.81 23.71
C LEU A 144 -3.92 6.30 23.68
N LEU A 145 -3.11 6.82 22.76
CA LEU A 145 -1.70 6.46 22.60
C LEU A 145 -0.75 7.28 23.50
N GLY A 146 -1.29 8.14 24.37
CA GLY A 146 -0.53 8.95 25.31
C GLY A 146 0.06 10.24 24.75
N GLY A 147 -0.61 10.82 23.74
CA GLY A 147 -0.30 12.12 23.15
C GLY A 147 0.45 12.02 21.81
N PHE A 148 0.49 13.12 21.09
CA PHE A 148 1.08 13.21 19.73
C PHE A 148 2.56 12.82 19.69
N GLN A 149 3.32 13.09 20.76
CA GLN A 149 4.73 12.72 20.82
C GLN A 149 4.93 11.20 20.83
N ARG A 150 4.19 10.47 21.68
CA ARG A 150 4.24 8.99 21.75
C ARG A 150 3.72 8.37 20.45
N MET A 151 2.65 8.93 19.91
CA MET A 151 2.11 8.52 18.60
C MET A 151 3.14 8.70 17.48
N GLY A 152 3.88 9.82 17.46
CA GLY A 152 4.98 10.04 16.53
C GLY A 152 6.15 9.05 16.71
N THR A 153 6.45 8.66 17.96
CA THR A 153 7.46 7.62 18.23
C THR A 153 7.01 6.26 17.72
N LEU A 154 5.74 5.88 17.94
CA LEU A 154 5.16 4.65 17.42
C LEU A 154 5.16 4.62 15.89
N HIS A 155 4.85 5.76 15.24
CA HIS A 155 4.92 5.91 13.79
C HIS A 155 6.33 5.59 13.26
N ARG A 156 7.36 6.20 13.84
CA ARG A 156 8.77 5.97 13.46
C ARG A 156 9.22 4.53 13.71
N PHE A 157 8.84 3.95 14.86
CA PHE A 157 9.14 2.55 15.17
C PHE A 157 8.52 1.59 14.13
N SER A 158 7.26 1.81 13.76
CA SER A 158 6.58 1.02 12.72
C SER A 158 7.20 1.21 11.34
N ALA A 159 7.73 2.41 11.03
CA ALA A 159 8.47 2.66 9.81
C ALA A 159 9.77 1.83 9.75
N VAL A 160 10.50 1.73 10.87
CA VAL A 160 11.70 0.89 10.96
C VAL A 160 11.36 -0.59 10.72
N ILE A 161 10.24 -1.08 11.29
CA ILE A 161 9.76 -2.45 11.02
C ILE A 161 9.46 -2.63 9.54
N LEU A 162 8.71 -1.71 8.92
CA LEU A 162 8.36 -1.80 7.50
C LEU A 162 9.60 -1.79 6.59
N PHE A 163 10.58 -0.95 6.86
CA PHE A 163 11.88 -0.98 6.17
C PHE A 163 12.61 -2.30 6.36
N GLY A 164 12.60 -2.85 7.57
CA GLY A 164 13.19 -4.15 7.86
C GLY A 164 12.54 -5.28 7.05
N VAL A 165 11.21 -5.28 6.98
CA VAL A 165 10.44 -6.23 6.15
C VAL A 165 10.78 -6.07 4.66
N PHE A 166 10.90 -4.84 4.18
CA PHE A 166 11.27 -4.57 2.79
C PHE A 166 12.67 -5.10 2.46
N VAL A 167 13.66 -4.84 3.30
CA VAL A 167 15.02 -5.38 3.14
C VAL A 167 15.01 -6.90 3.19
N ALA A 168 14.30 -7.50 4.16
CA ALA A 168 14.16 -8.95 4.28
C ALA A 168 13.51 -9.56 3.03
N HIS A 169 12.54 -8.85 2.41
CA HIS A 169 11.95 -9.26 1.14
C HIS A 169 12.96 -9.24 -0.02
N LEU A 170 13.77 -8.19 -0.14
CA LEU A 170 14.82 -8.14 -1.16
C LEU A 170 15.82 -9.29 -1.01
N VAL A 171 16.23 -9.58 0.22
CA VAL A 171 17.11 -10.74 0.53
C VAL A 171 16.43 -12.05 0.16
N TYR A 172 15.14 -12.20 0.44
CA TYR A 172 14.35 -13.38 0.06
C TYR A 172 14.31 -13.58 -1.46
N VAL A 173 14.03 -12.55 -2.22
CA VAL A 173 14.00 -12.59 -3.69
C VAL A 173 15.37 -12.99 -4.24
N PHE A 174 16.46 -12.43 -3.67
CA PHE A 174 17.82 -12.76 -4.08
C PHE A 174 18.18 -14.22 -3.77
N ARG A 175 17.88 -14.71 -2.56
CA ARG A 175 18.09 -16.12 -2.18
C ARG A 175 17.27 -17.07 -3.05
N ARG A 176 16.00 -16.77 -3.26
CA ARG A 176 15.13 -17.57 -4.14
C ARG A 176 15.70 -17.70 -5.55
N LYS A 177 16.29 -16.63 -6.10
CA LYS A 177 16.99 -16.67 -7.39
C LYS A 177 18.15 -17.66 -7.36
N GLN A 178 18.92 -17.70 -6.27
CA GLN A 178 20.05 -18.64 -6.12
C GLN A 178 19.55 -20.09 -5.97
N ASP A 179 18.56 -20.31 -5.12
CA ASP A 179 18.02 -21.65 -4.82
C ASP A 179 17.37 -22.31 -6.05
N THR A 180 16.71 -21.52 -6.91
CA THR A 180 16.08 -22.03 -8.13
C THR A 180 17.01 -22.10 -9.33
N GLY A 181 18.24 -21.58 -9.23
CA GLY A 181 19.16 -21.47 -10.38
C GLY A 181 18.66 -20.54 -11.50
N SER A 182 17.57 -19.79 -11.26
CA SER A 182 16.92 -18.94 -12.25
C SER A 182 17.81 -17.76 -12.65
N THR A 183 17.73 -17.35 -13.90
CA THR A 183 18.36 -16.11 -14.36
C THR A 183 17.51 -14.88 -13.95
N TRP A 184 18.13 -13.72 -13.83
CA TRP A 184 17.39 -12.47 -13.60
C TRP A 184 16.35 -12.20 -14.70
N LYS A 185 16.62 -12.59 -15.94
CA LYS A 185 15.68 -12.45 -17.05
C LYS A 185 14.41 -13.28 -16.82
N GLU A 186 14.54 -14.51 -16.35
CA GLU A 186 13.42 -15.40 -16.03
C GLU A 186 12.62 -14.85 -14.83
N MET A 187 13.30 -14.40 -13.77
CA MET A 187 12.61 -13.84 -12.61
C MET A 187 11.86 -12.55 -12.92
N LEU A 188 12.45 -11.66 -13.75
CA LEU A 188 11.86 -10.35 -14.04
C LEU A 188 10.88 -10.35 -15.21
N ARG A 189 10.99 -11.31 -16.15
CA ARG A 189 10.19 -11.36 -17.39
C ARG A 189 9.58 -12.72 -17.70
N GLY A 190 9.85 -13.73 -16.88
CA GLY A 190 9.27 -15.08 -17.05
C GLY A 190 7.78 -15.11 -16.70
N PRO A 191 7.10 -16.25 -16.99
CA PRO A 191 5.65 -16.40 -16.78
C PRO A 191 5.23 -16.26 -15.31
N ASN A 192 6.14 -16.57 -14.37
CA ASN A 192 5.92 -16.45 -12.93
C ASN A 192 6.44 -15.12 -12.34
N SER A 193 6.86 -14.17 -13.19
CA SER A 193 7.30 -12.85 -12.74
C SER A 193 6.18 -12.08 -12.04
N ILE A 194 6.51 -11.46 -10.91
CA ILE A 194 5.62 -10.52 -10.21
C ILE A 194 5.69 -9.10 -10.80
N LEU A 195 6.66 -8.83 -11.69
CA LEU A 195 6.74 -7.56 -12.39
C LEU A 195 5.88 -7.56 -13.65
N PHE A 196 5.50 -6.37 -14.11
CA PHE A 196 4.71 -6.21 -15.33
C PHE A 196 5.42 -6.72 -16.57
N THR A 197 4.66 -7.44 -17.40
CA THR A 197 5.07 -7.98 -18.69
C THR A 197 4.06 -7.57 -19.77
N LYS A 198 4.36 -7.81 -21.03
CA LYS A 198 3.40 -7.56 -22.13
C LYS A 198 2.09 -8.36 -21.96
N THR A 199 2.16 -9.55 -21.36
CA THR A 199 1.00 -10.38 -21.08
C THR A 199 -0.01 -9.68 -20.17
N ASP A 200 0.47 -8.89 -19.21
CA ASP A 200 -0.41 -8.16 -18.26
C ASP A 200 -1.24 -7.09 -18.97
N ALA A 201 -0.65 -6.39 -19.93
CA ALA A 201 -1.38 -5.42 -20.77
C ALA A 201 -2.46 -6.11 -21.62
N VAL A 202 -2.16 -7.28 -22.19
CA VAL A 202 -3.14 -8.10 -22.93
C VAL A 202 -4.25 -8.57 -21.99
N GLN A 203 -3.91 -9.11 -20.83
CA GLN A 203 -4.88 -9.58 -19.85
C GLN A 203 -5.74 -8.44 -19.28
N PHE A 204 -5.18 -7.24 -19.11
CA PHE A 204 -5.96 -6.06 -18.73
C PHE A 204 -7.06 -5.76 -19.76
N TRP A 205 -6.72 -5.69 -21.05
CA TRP A 205 -7.72 -5.46 -22.10
C TRP A 205 -8.72 -6.60 -22.25
N GLN A 206 -8.27 -7.84 -22.10
CA GLN A 206 -9.17 -9.00 -22.05
C GLN A 206 -10.15 -8.92 -20.88
N SER A 207 -9.67 -8.45 -19.71
CA SER A 207 -10.52 -8.24 -18.53
C SER A 207 -11.59 -7.18 -18.78
N ILE A 208 -11.22 -6.05 -19.39
CA ILE A 208 -12.19 -5.01 -19.77
C ILE A 208 -13.24 -5.56 -20.75
N LYS A 209 -12.83 -6.33 -21.76
CA LYS A 209 -13.76 -7.00 -22.69
C LYS A 209 -14.68 -7.98 -21.95
N TRP A 210 -14.13 -8.76 -21.02
CA TRP A 210 -14.91 -9.70 -20.21
C TRP A 210 -15.89 -8.98 -19.28
N PHE A 211 -15.49 -7.89 -18.63
CA PHE A 211 -16.38 -7.09 -17.79
C PHE A 211 -17.59 -6.58 -18.59
N LEU A 212 -17.37 -6.18 -19.84
CA LEU A 212 -18.41 -5.70 -20.75
C LEU A 212 -19.20 -6.83 -21.42
N GLY A 213 -18.90 -8.10 -21.13
CA GLY A 213 -19.54 -9.27 -21.78
C GLY A 213 -19.14 -9.51 -23.23
N LYS A 214 -18.02 -8.92 -23.68
CA LYS A 214 -17.53 -8.98 -25.07
C LYS A 214 -16.41 -10.00 -25.29
N GLY A 215 -16.13 -10.86 -24.31
CA GLY A 215 -15.09 -11.88 -24.42
C GLY A 215 -15.09 -12.84 -23.24
N PRO A 216 -14.30 -13.94 -23.31
CA PRO A 216 -14.15 -14.88 -22.22
C PRO A 216 -13.31 -14.26 -21.07
N ARG A 217 -13.38 -14.91 -19.88
CA ARG A 217 -12.50 -14.57 -18.75
C ARG A 217 -11.05 -14.84 -19.15
N PRO A 218 -10.10 -13.94 -18.82
CA PRO A 218 -8.68 -14.17 -19.11
C PRO A 218 -8.11 -15.38 -18.37
N GLN A 219 -7.15 -16.06 -19.01
CA GLN A 219 -6.42 -17.17 -18.41
C GLN A 219 -5.27 -16.62 -17.55
N TYR A 220 -5.56 -16.28 -16.28
CA TYR A 220 -4.55 -15.73 -15.38
C TYR A 220 -3.54 -16.79 -14.95
N GLY A 221 -2.25 -16.40 -14.98
CA GLY A 221 -1.16 -17.18 -14.40
C GLY A 221 -1.03 -16.98 -12.89
N ARG A 222 0.15 -17.27 -12.34
CA ARG A 222 0.44 -17.15 -10.90
C ARG A 222 0.10 -15.78 -10.34
N TRP A 223 0.43 -14.71 -11.05
CA TRP A 223 0.17 -13.33 -10.65
C TRP A 223 -0.71 -12.65 -11.69
N THR A 224 -1.79 -12.05 -11.23
CA THR A 224 -2.65 -11.20 -12.05
C THR A 224 -2.07 -9.79 -12.12
N TYR A 225 -2.45 -9.02 -13.14
CA TYR A 225 -1.97 -7.65 -13.31
C TYR A 225 -2.30 -6.74 -12.11
N TRP A 226 -3.42 -6.93 -11.41
CA TRP A 226 -3.75 -6.16 -10.20
C TRP A 226 -2.91 -6.56 -9.00
N GLU A 227 -2.58 -7.86 -8.81
CA GLU A 227 -1.65 -8.31 -7.77
C GLU A 227 -0.23 -7.77 -8.02
N LYS A 228 0.17 -7.68 -9.29
CA LYS A 228 1.44 -7.05 -9.68
C LYS A 228 1.43 -5.54 -9.43
N PHE A 229 0.28 -4.89 -9.65
CA PHE A 229 0.12 -3.46 -9.33
C PHE A 229 0.25 -3.22 -7.84
N ASP A 230 -0.45 -4.00 -7.01
CA ASP A 230 -0.36 -3.92 -5.54
C ASP A 230 1.10 -4.11 -5.07
N TYR A 231 1.79 -5.11 -5.62
CA TYR A 231 3.20 -5.37 -5.30
C TYR A 231 4.10 -4.18 -5.67
N LEU A 232 3.96 -3.64 -6.86
CA LEU A 232 4.76 -2.51 -7.33
C LEU A 232 4.44 -1.23 -6.54
N ALA A 233 3.17 -1.03 -6.16
CA ALA A 233 2.74 0.08 -5.32
C ALA A 233 3.40 0.04 -3.94
N VAL A 234 3.63 -1.15 -3.36
CA VAL A 234 4.40 -1.27 -2.10
C VAL A 234 5.85 -0.83 -2.31
N PHE A 235 6.51 -1.23 -3.39
CA PHE A 235 7.88 -0.78 -3.68
C PHE A 235 7.96 0.74 -3.85
N TRP A 236 7.05 1.30 -4.63
CA TRP A 236 6.93 2.74 -4.84
C TRP A 236 6.70 3.47 -3.52
N GLY A 237 5.69 3.04 -2.74
CA GLY A 237 5.32 3.66 -1.47
C GLY A 237 6.46 3.60 -0.45
N VAL A 238 7.10 2.43 -0.26
CA VAL A 238 8.23 2.31 0.67
C VAL A 238 9.38 3.23 0.27
N PHE A 239 9.66 3.36 -1.03
CA PHE A 239 10.71 4.26 -1.50
C PHE A 239 10.32 5.73 -1.32
N VAL A 240 9.17 6.17 -1.82
CA VAL A 240 8.77 7.59 -1.85
C VAL A 240 8.39 8.08 -0.45
N ILE A 241 7.47 7.35 0.24
CA ILE A 241 7.03 7.73 1.59
C ILE A 241 8.20 7.55 2.58
N GLY A 242 9.00 6.49 2.41
CA GLY A 242 10.13 6.22 3.25
C GLY A 242 11.23 7.28 3.14
N MET A 243 11.64 7.64 1.93
CA MET A 243 12.68 8.67 1.73
C MET A 243 12.22 10.05 2.21
N THR A 244 10.98 10.44 1.89
CA THR A 244 10.41 11.69 2.41
C THR A 244 10.24 11.65 3.93
N GLY A 245 9.84 10.51 4.50
CA GLY A 245 9.78 10.30 5.95
C GLY A 245 11.14 10.44 6.64
N LEU A 246 12.22 9.93 6.04
CA LEU A 246 13.58 10.11 6.55
C LEU A 246 14.02 11.59 6.52
N ILE A 247 13.67 12.32 5.45
CA ILE A 247 13.92 13.77 5.37
C ILE A 247 13.20 14.51 6.51
N LEU A 248 11.94 14.14 6.78
CA LEU A 248 11.15 14.73 7.88
C LEU A 248 11.65 14.31 9.27
N TRP A 249 12.23 13.12 9.39
CA TRP A 249 12.78 12.62 10.67
C TRP A 249 14.14 13.26 11.00
N PHE A 250 14.99 13.43 9.99
CA PHE A 250 16.35 13.97 10.13
C PHE A 250 16.58 15.25 9.29
N PRO A 251 15.74 16.29 9.44
CA PRO A 251 15.77 17.45 8.54
C PRO A 251 17.08 18.22 8.58
N VAL A 252 17.70 18.35 9.75
CA VAL A 252 19.01 19.01 9.91
C VAL A 252 20.11 18.28 9.15
N PHE A 253 20.08 16.93 9.16
CA PHE A 253 21.05 16.12 8.42
C PHE A 253 20.87 16.27 6.91
N PHE A 254 19.66 16.06 6.41
CA PHE A 254 19.39 16.09 4.97
C PHE A 254 19.59 17.49 4.36
N THR A 255 19.27 18.55 5.10
CA THR A 255 19.47 19.92 4.60
C THR A 255 20.93 20.35 4.49
N LYS A 256 21.90 19.53 4.91
CA LYS A 256 23.31 19.69 4.51
C LYS A 256 23.50 19.50 2.99
N PHE A 257 22.66 18.70 2.36
CA PHE A 257 22.75 18.31 0.94
C PHE A 257 21.67 18.96 0.09
N ILE A 258 20.45 19.16 0.64
CA ILE A 258 19.30 19.74 -0.04
C ILE A 258 18.92 21.10 0.58
N PRO A 259 18.25 21.99 -0.16
CA PRO A 259 17.79 23.28 0.40
C PRO A 259 16.65 23.06 1.41
N GLY A 260 16.53 23.94 2.43
CA GLY A 260 15.55 23.82 3.50
C GLY A 260 14.09 23.78 3.02
N TRP A 261 13.74 24.52 1.96
CA TRP A 261 12.39 24.49 1.38
C TRP A 261 11.99 23.10 0.85
N PHE A 262 12.96 22.22 0.56
CA PHE A 262 12.65 20.86 0.12
C PHE A 262 12.00 20.02 1.22
N VAL A 263 12.21 20.34 2.49
CA VAL A 263 11.49 19.72 3.62
C VAL A 263 9.98 19.97 3.51
N ASN A 264 9.57 21.16 3.03
CA ASN A 264 8.16 21.47 2.77
C ASN A 264 7.60 20.62 1.61
N VAL A 265 8.37 20.42 0.53
CA VAL A 265 8.03 19.51 -0.57
C VAL A 265 7.90 18.08 -0.06
N ALA A 266 8.86 17.61 0.76
CA ALA A 266 8.82 16.28 1.36
C ALA A 266 7.59 16.08 2.25
N THR A 267 7.12 17.11 2.95
CA THR A 267 5.87 17.06 3.74
C THR A 267 4.65 16.82 2.86
N ILE A 268 4.54 17.51 1.73
CA ILE A 268 3.44 17.33 0.77
C ILE A 268 3.48 15.90 0.22
N ILE A 269 4.61 15.48 -0.33
CA ILE A 269 4.75 14.13 -0.91
C ILE A 269 4.45 13.06 0.13
N HIS A 270 5.07 13.12 1.32
CA HIS A 270 4.88 12.14 2.37
C HIS A 270 3.42 11.98 2.78
N SER A 271 2.73 13.11 3.01
CA SER A 271 1.36 13.08 3.49
C SER A 271 0.35 12.66 2.43
N ASP A 272 0.54 13.07 1.18
CA ASP A 272 -0.42 12.82 0.11
C ASP A 272 -0.21 11.45 -0.53
N GLU A 273 1.04 10.97 -0.63
CA GLU A 273 1.33 9.59 -1.02
C GLU A 273 0.85 8.61 0.05
N ALA A 274 1.00 8.94 1.35
CA ALA A 274 0.42 8.13 2.43
C ALA A 274 -1.11 8.09 2.35
N LEU A 275 -1.76 9.21 2.00
CA LEU A 275 -3.20 9.25 1.79
C LEU A 275 -3.63 8.37 0.60
N LEU A 276 -2.87 8.41 -0.50
CA LEU A 276 -3.09 7.52 -1.66
C LEU A 276 -2.93 6.05 -1.26
N ALA A 277 -1.86 5.69 -0.57
CA ALA A 277 -1.60 4.32 -0.14
C ALA A 277 -2.71 3.79 0.78
N VAL A 278 -3.11 4.57 1.78
CA VAL A 278 -4.21 4.23 2.71
C VAL A 278 -5.54 4.11 1.96
N GLY A 279 -5.85 5.08 1.10
CA GLY A 279 -7.06 5.07 0.29
C GLY A 279 -7.13 3.85 -0.62
N PHE A 280 -6.05 3.55 -1.33
CA PHE A 280 -5.99 2.41 -2.26
C PHE A 280 -6.08 1.06 -1.52
N ILE A 281 -5.31 0.86 -0.46
CA ILE A 281 -5.28 -0.42 0.27
C ILE A 281 -6.62 -0.71 0.93
N PHE A 282 -7.23 0.25 1.62
CA PHE A 282 -8.47 -0.01 2.35
C PHE A 282 -9.75 0.03 1.49
N THR A 283 -9.61 0.36 0.20
CA THR A 283 -10.73 0.27 -0.76
C THR A 283 -10.47 -0.76 -1.84
N ILE A 284 -9.50 -0.53 -2.71
CA ILE A 284 -9.26 -1.34 -3.91
C ILE A 284 -8.61 -2.69 -3.60
N HIS A 285 -7.55 -2.70 -2.79
CA HIS A 285 -6.93 -3.95 -2.37
C HIS A 285 -7.90 -4.81 -1.54
N PHE A 286 -8.64 -4.21 -0.61
CA PHE A 286 -9.69 -4.90 0.14
C PHE A 286 -10.78 -5.48 -0.76
N PHE A 287 -11.19 -4.73 -1.79
CA PHE A 287 -12.14 -5.25 -2.77
C PHE A 287 -11.54 -6.44 -3.53
N ASN A 288 -10.36 -6.28 -4.10
CA ASN A 288 -9.71 -7.31 -4.93
C ASN A 288 -9.46 -8.61 -4.17
N THR A 289 -9.21 -8.52 -2.86
CA THR A 289 -8.84 -9.68 -2.02
C THR A 289 -10.00 -10.22 -1.20
N HIS A 290 -10.92 -9.38 -0.71
CA HIS A 290 -11.91 -9.81 0.29
C HIS A 290 -13.35 -9.48 -0.07
N PHE A 291 -13.63 -8.28 -0.63
CA PHE A 291 -15.00 -7.81 -0.82
C PHE A 291 -15.58 -8.11 -2.20
N ARG A 292 -14.83 -8.71 -3.08
CA ARG A 292 -15.38 -9.29 -4.29
C ARG A 292 -16.48 -10.28 -3.91
N PRO A 293 -17.67 -10.26 -4.57
CA PRO A 293 -18.77 -11.14 -4.24
C PRO A 293 -18.44 -12.64 -4.22
N ASP A 294 -17.53 -13.07 -5.11
CA ASP A 294 -17.03 -14.46 -5.18
C ASP A 294 -16.03 -14.81 -4.05
N LYS A 295 -15.47 -13.83 -3.34
CA LYS A 295 -14.56 -14.00 -2.21
C LYS A 295 -15.15 -13.60 -0.86
N PHE A 296 -16.27 -12.88 -0.89
CA PHE A 296 -16.91 -12.38 0.32
C PHE A 296 -17.31 -13.52 1.27
N PRO A 297 -17.16 -13.36 2.61
CA PRO A 297 -16.80 -12.14 3.32
C PRO A 297 -15.29 -11.91 3.44
N MET A 298 -14.42 -12.89 3.17
CA MET A 298 -12.97 -12.77 3.26
C MET A 298 -12.27 -13.94 2.57
N ASP A 299 -11.23 -13.68 1.79
CA ASP A 299 -10.31 -14.70 1.29
C ASP A 299 -9.24 -14.99 2.36
N PRO A 300 -9.16 -16.22 2.90
CA PRO A 300 -8.18 -16.56 3.93
C PRO A 300 -6.80 -16.95 3.38
N VAL A 301 -6.60 -16.93 2.07
CA VAL A 301 -5.40 -17.50 1.42
C VAL A 301 -4.09 -16.91 1.93
N ILE A 302 -4.06 -15.60 2.21
CA ILE A 302 -2.84 -14.95 2.70
C ILE A 302 -2.49 -15.36 4.15
N PHE A 303 -3.48 -15.73 4.94
CA PHE A 303 -3.29 -16.17 6.32
C PHE A 303 -2.98 -17.67 6.39
N THR A 304 -3.70 -18.50 5.64
CA THR A 304 -3.56 -19.95 5.63
C THR A 304 -2.42 -20.42 4.73
N GLY A 305 -2.12 -19.68 3.68
CA GLY A 305 -1.23 -20.05 2.59
C GLY A 305 -1.82 -21.08 1.62
N ARG A 306 -3.11 -21.40 1.74
CA ARG A 306 -3.75 -22.53 1.07
C ARG A 306 -5.01 -22.11 0.36
N VAL A 307 -5.29 -22.74 -0.78
CA VAL A 307 -6.48 -22.48 -1.60
C VAL A 307 -7.07 -23.82 -2.07
N PRO A 308 -8.40 -23.97 -2.12
CA PRO A 308 -9.04 -25.13 -2.74
C PRO A 308 -8.62 -25.28 -4.21
N LEU A 309 -8.41 -26.52 -4.65
CA LEU A 309 -7.93 -26.76 -6.02
C LEU A 309 -8.90 -26.24 -7.08
N LYS A 310 -10.20 -26.43 -6.88
CA LYS A 310 -11.25 -25.90 -7.77
C LYS A 310 -11.23 -24.37 -7.85
N GLU A 311 -10.90 -23.72 -6.75
CA GLU A 311 -10.77 -22.26 -6.71
C GLU A 311 -9.52 -21.79 -7.47
N LEU A 312 -8.38 -22.51 -7.34
CA LEU A 312 -7.18 -22.24 -8.13
C LEU A 312 -7.47 -22.37 -9.63
N GLU A 313 -8.14 -23.45 -10.04
CA GLU A 313 -8.53 -23.70 -11.44
C GLU A 313 -9.43 -22.58 -11.98
N TYR A 314 -10.38 -22.11 -11.19
CA TYR A 314 -11.28 -21.02 -11.58
C TYR A 314 -10.59 -19.67 -11.63
N ASP A 315 -9.82 -19.30 -10.61
CA ASP A 315 -9.21 -17.98 -10.50
C ASP A 315 -7.90 -17.82 -11.27
N LYS A 316 -7.13 -18.91 -11.38
CA LYS A 316 -5.78 -18.94 -11.93
C LYS A 316 -5.60 -20.12 -12.90
N PRO A 317 -6.46 -20.23 -13.94
CA PRO A 317 -6.43 -21.40 -14.82
C PRO A 317 -5.06 -21.59 -15.49
N GLY A 318 -4.35 -20.50 -15.83
CA GLY A 318 -3.00 -20.61 -16.39
C GLY A 318 -1.95 -21.13 -15.39
N GLU A 319 -2.07 -20.83 -14.09
CA GLU A 319 -1.21 -21.43 -13.05
C GLU A 319 -1.54 -22.90 -12.86
N TYR A 320 -2.83 -23.23 -12.78
CA TYR A 320 -3.30 -24.61 -12.61
C TYR A 320 -2.79 -25.53 -13.72
N GLU A 321 -2.99 -25.15 -14.99
CA GLU A 321 -2.54 -25.95 -16.15
C GLU A 321 -1.01 -26.06 -16.21
N ALA A 322 -0.28 -25.00 -15.88
CA ALA A 322 1.18 -25.04 -15.84
C ALA A 322 1.71 -26.01 -14.76
N MET A 323 1.12 -25.98 -13.55
CA MET A 323 1.50 -26.90 -12.47
C MET A 323 1.13 -28.36 -12.77
N LYS A 324 -0.01 -28.58 -13.42
CA LYS A 324 -0.42 -29.90 -13.86
C LYS A 324 0.50 -30.46 -14.93
N ALA A 325 0.89 -29.64 -15.91
CA ALA A 325 1.79 -30.04 -16.98
C ALA A 325 3.22 -30.34 -16.49
N SER A 326 3.71 -29.61 -15.46
CA SER A 326 5.04 -29.83 -14.86
C SER A 326 5.07 -31.00 -13.85
N GLY A 327 3.93 -31.53 -13.42
CA GLY A 327 3.83 -32.52 -12.34
C GLY A 327 4.02 -31.95 -10.92
N GLU A 328 4.28 -30.64 -10.78
CA GLU A 328 4.48 -29.99 -9.47
C GLU A 328 3.18 -29.85 -8.64
N LEU A 329 2.02 -30.09 -9.23
CA LEU A 329 0.74 -29.90 -8.56
C LEU A 329 0.62 -30.78 -7.31
N ASP A 330 0.95 -32.07 -7.42
CA ASP A 330 0.84 -33.02 -6.31
C ASP A 330 1.80 -32.72 -5.16
N GLU A 331 3.00 -32.20 -5.45
CA GLU A 331 3.99 -31.81 -4.44
C GLU A 331 3.53 -30.62 -3.60
N ARG A 332 2.61 -29.81 -4.13
CA ARG A 332 2.05 -28.63 -3.46
C ARG A 332 0.74 -28.87 -2.75
N MET A 333 0.21 -30.09 -2.83
CA MET A 333 -1.01 -30.46 -2.11
C MET A 333 -0.74 -30.66 -0.62
N VAL A 334 -1.53 -30.01 0.22
CA VAL A 334 -1.36 -29.98 1.69
C VAL A 334 -2.71 -30.13 2.40
N GLU A 335 -2.66 -30.65 3.62
CA GLU A 335 -3.84 -30.75 4.47
C GLU A 335 -4.40 -29.38 4.87
N PRO A 336 -5.71 -29.25 5.11
CA PRO A 336 -6.32 -28.05 5.66
C PRO A 336 -5.67 -27.60 6.98
N VAL A 337 -5.80 -26.32 7.32
CA VAL A 337 -5.40 -25.81 8.65
C VAL A 337 -6.39 -26.34 9.71
N THR A 338 -5.96 -26.38 10.97
CA THR A 338 -6.86 -26.73 12.06
C THR A 338 -7.99 -25.72 12.20
N LYS A 339 -9.18 -26.15 12.61
CA LYS A 339 -10.35 -25.28 12.82
C LYS A 339 -10.05 -24.09 13.76
N GLY A 340 -9.25 -24.32 14.80
CA GLY A 340 -8.85 -23.25 15.72
C GLY A 340 -7.99 -22.18 15.04
N ALA A 341 -7.01 -22.59 14.21
CA ALA A 341 -6.19 -21.66 13.45
C ALA A 341 -7.02 -20.88 12.42
N GLU A 342 -7.94 -21.54 11.72
CA GLU A 342 -8.84 -20.90 10.77
C GLU A 342 -9.73 -19.84 11.45
N THR A 343 -10.31 -20.16 12.61
CA THR A 343 -11.10 -19.22 13.39
C THR A 343 -10.25 -18.02 13.84
N GLY A 344 -9.03 -18.25 14.33
CA GLY A 344 -8.09 -17.19 14.70
C GLY A 344 -7.77 -16.26 13.53
N PHE A 345 -7.51 -16.80 12.35
CA PHE A 345 -7.26 -16.01 11.13
C PHE A 345 -8.48 -15.20 10.69
N LYS A 346 -9.69 -15.77 10.80
CA LYS A 346 -10.94 -15.06 10.51
C LYS A 346 -11.15 -13.89 11.46
N ILE A 347 -11.00 -14.10 12.77
CA ILE A 347 -11.12 -13.02 13.77
C ILE A 347 -10.12 -11.90 13.48
N PHE A 348 -8.84 -12.25 13.29
CA PHE A 348 -7.80 -11.28 12.99
C PHE A 348 -8.11 -10.52 11.70
N GLY A 349 -8.45 -11.22 10.60
CA GLY A 349 -8.75 -10.61 9.32
C GLY A 349 -9.95 -9.66 9.39
N PHE A 350 -11.06 -10.07 10.00
CA PHE A 350 -12.23 -9.19 10.19
C PHE A 350 -11.93 -7.98 11.05
N THR A 351 -11.10 -8.13 12.08
CA THR A 351 -10.67 -6.99 12.91
C THR A 351 -9.89 -5.99 12.05
N MET A 352 -8.92 -6.44 11.25
CA MET A 352 -8.16 -5.56 10.37
C MET A 352 -9.04 -4.89 9.30
N LEU A 353 -9.94 -5.63 8.66
CA LEU A 353 -10.90 -5.07 7.69
C LEU A 353 -11.76 -3.98 8.33
N THR A 354 -12.28 -4.22 9.53
CA THR A 354 -13.10 -3.24 10.27
C THR A 354 -12.31 -1.97 10.58
N ILE A 355 -11.09 -2.11 11.10
CA ILE A 355 -10.22 -0.96 11.40
C ILE A 355 -9.92 -0.15 10.12
N GLY A 356 -9.61 -0.82 9.01
CA GLY A 356 -9.34 -0.15 7.73
C GLY A 356 -10.55 0.63 7.22
N LEU A 357 -11.75 0.03 7.26
CA LEU A 357 -12.99 0.69 6.84
C LEU A 357 -13.36 1.88 7.73
N LEU A 358 -13.19 1.76 9.05
CA LEU A 358 -13.41 2.87 9.99
C LEU A 358 -12.43 4.03 9.73
N LEU A 359 -11.18 3.72 9.43
CA LEU A 359 -10.19 4.74 9.11
C LEU A 359 -10.53 5.47 7.80
N ILE A 360 -10.94 4.74 6.75
CA ILE A 360 -11.41 5.36 5.50
C ILE A 360 -12.63 6.26 5.75
N ALA A 361 -13.61 5.79 6.53
CA ALA A 361 -14.77 6.60 6.87
C ALA A 361 -14.36 7.90 7.60
N ALA A 362 -13.43 7.81 8.55
CA ALA A 362 -12.91 8.97 9.28
C ALA A 362 -12.15 9.95 8.35
N ILE A 363 -11.35 9.44 7.40
CA ILE A 363 -10.65 10.25 6.41
C ILE A 363 -11.63 10.97 5.50
N VAL A 364 -12.60 10.23 4.91
CA VAL A 364 -13.62 10.81 4.02
C VAL A 364 -14.45 11.85 4.77
N TYR A 365 -14.86 11.56 6.00
CA TYR A 365 -15.54 12.54 6.85
C TYR A 365 -14.71 13.81 7.04
N SER A 366 -13.42 13.66 7.34
CA SER A 366 -12.51 14.80 7.52
C SER A 366 -12.33 15.63 6.25
N MET A 367 -12.29 14.97 5.09
CA MET A 367 -12.12 15.67 3.79
C MET A 367 -13.42 16.41 3.36
N LEU A 368 -14.60 15.88 3.70
CA LEU A 368 -15.88 16.47 3.27
C LEU A 368 -16.39 17.57 4.20
N PHE A 369 -16.14 17.45 5.51
CA PHE A 369 -16.81 18.31 6.50
C PHE A 369 -15.89 19.27 7.24
N THR A 370 -14.61 19.32 6.89
CA THR A 370 -13.63 20.22 7.55
C THR A 370 -12.83 21.06 6.56
N TYR A 371 -13.47 21.55 5.54
CA TYR A 371 -12.87 22.57 4.68
C TYR A 371 -12.73 23.88 5.50
N ARG A 372 -11.53 24.15 5.97
CA ARG A 372 -11.11 25.46 6.52
C ARG A 372 -9.92 26.00 5.73
#